data_6525b54c918e5b02c79d460f4a3a0f50
#
_entry.id   6525b54c918e5b02c79d460f4a3a0f50
#
_cell.length_a   1.000
_cell.length_b   1.000
_cell.length_c   1.000
_cell.angle_alpha   90.00
_cell.angle_beta   90.00
_cell.angle_gamma   90.00
#
_symmetry.space_group_name_H-M   'P 1'
#
loop_
_entity.id
_entity.type
_entity.pdbx_description
1 polymer ?
#
loop_
_entity_poly.entity_id
_entity_poly.type
_entity_poly.pdbx_seq_one_letter_code
_entity_poly.pdbx_strand_id
1 'polypeptide(L)'
;GLSHKTIKDILIVLKMILRFGVKNHMTEYRQIDIKFPTERDKHSIDILSRSHQKQIMVYIQTHFTFKNLGIYICLSTGIRIGEICALTWDDLDVENGIIHVRKTIQRIYIMEKSRKHTEVILDTPKTKNSIREIPMTKDLLKMVRPVKKVVNGNFYVLTNEPQPTEPRTYRNYYKRLILSLGLPSMKFHG
;
A
#
# COMPACT_ATOMS: atom_id res chain seq x y z
N GLY A 1 26.75 1.62 6.65
CA GLY A 1 26.21 1.61 8.02
C GLY A 1 24.68 1.50 8.03
N LEU A 2 24.09 1.27 9.20
CA LEU A 2 22.64 1.26 9.37
C LEU A 2 22.07 2.69 9.34
N SER A 3 20.84 2.85 8.84
CA SER A 3 20.14 4.15 8.91
C SER A 3 19.83 4.54 10.36
N HIS A 4 19.74 5.83 10.66
CA HIS A 4 19.36 6.33 11.99
C HIS A 4 18.02 5.77 12.45
N LYS A 5 17.04 5.65 11.53
CA LYS A 5 15.76 5.02 11.82
C LYS A 5 15.92 3.57 12.26
N THR A 6 16.72 2.77 11.53
CA THR A 6 16.99 1.36 11.87
C THR A 6 17.65 1.23 13.24
N ILE A 7 18.62 2.09 13.55
CA ILE A 7 19.26 2.11 14.88
C ILE A 7 18.25 2.44 15.97
N LYS A 8 17.39 3.42 15.74
CA LYS A 8 16.31 3.81 16.67
C LYS A 8 15.34 2.65 16.93
N ASP A 9 14.92 1.96 15.88
CA ASP A 9 14.01 0.80 15.98
C ASP A 9 14.65 -0.35 16.77
N ILE A 10 15.94 -0.65 16.54
CA ILE A 10 16.71 -1.64 17.32
C ILE A 10 16.73 -1.27 18.81
N LEU A 11 16.97 0.00 19.12
CA LEU A 11 17.03 0.46 20.50
C LEU A 11 15.66 0.42 21.21
N ILE A 12 14.57 0.67 20.47
CA ILE A 12 13.22 0.50 21.00
C ILE A 12 13.00 -0.96 21.40
N VAL A 13 13.34 -1.90 20.53
CA VAL A 13 13.23 -3.34 20.83
C VAL A 13 14.10 -3.72 22.01
N LEU A 14 15.34 -3.27 22.08
CA LEU A 14 16.24 -3.51 23.20
C LEU A 14 15.63 -2.99 24.53
N LYS A 15 15.10 -1.77 24.54
CA LYS A 15 14.42 -1.21 25.73
C LYS A 15 13.20 -2.04 26.13
N MET A 16 12.45 -2.57 25.16
CA MET A 16 11.33 -3.48 25.46
C MET A 16 11.78 -4.77 26.11
N ILE A 17 12.87 -5.41 25.62
CA ILE A 17 13.46 -6.61 26.20
C ILE A 17 13.92 -6.36 27.62
N LEU A 18 14.64 -5.28 27.87
CA LEU A 18 15.11 -4.91 29.20
C LEU A 18 13.96 -4.67 30.18
N ARG A 19 12.92 -3.95 29.77
CA ARG A 19 11.71 -3.75 30.59
C ARG A 19 11.02 -5.06 30.92
N PHE A 20 10.93 -5.99 29.96
CA PHE A 20 10.39 -7.33 30.19
C PHE A 20 11.23 -8.08 31.21
N GLY A 21 12.57 -8.07 31.08
CA GLY A 21 13.49 -8.69 32.05
C GLY A 21 13.36 -8.14 33.47
N VAL A 22 13.26 -6.82 33.61
CA VAL A 22 13.02 -6.17 34.91
C VAL A 22 11.66 -6.58 35.51
N LYS A 23 10.60 -6.54 34.68
CA LYS A 23 9.25 -6.93 35.13
C LYS A 23 9.18 -8.39 35.63
N ASN A 24 10.02 -9.28 35.09
CA ASN A 24 10.08 -10.70 35.47
C ASN A 24 11.23 -11.01 36.45
N HIS A 25 11.83 -10.02 37.09
CA HIS A 25 12.93 -10.14 38.06
C HIS A 25 14.16 -10.88 37.49
N MET A 26 14.38 -10.82 36.16
CA MET A 26 15.51 -11.46 35.48
C MET A 26 16.74 -10.56 35.42
N THR A 27 16.58 -9.26 35.59
CA THR A 27 17.64 -8.24 35.57
C THR A 27 17.22 -7.00 36.34
N GLU A 28 18.19 -6.20 36.74
CA GLU A 28 17.93 -4.88 37.33
C GLU A 28 17.68 -3.83 36.25
N TYR A 29 16.94 -2.77 36.62
CA TYR A 29 16.72 -1.65 35.72
C TYR A 29 18.04 -0.89 35.49
N ARG A 30 18.41 -0.76 34.20
CA ARG A 30 19.51 0.11 33.78
C ARG A 30 19.00 1.17 32.83
N GLN A 31 19.23 2.42 33.16
CA GLN A 31 18.93 3.52 32.26
C GLN A 31 19.90 3.50 31.08
N ILE A 32 19.39 3.33 29.87
CA ILE A 32 20.18 3.45 28.65
C ILE A 32 19.93 4.85 28.09
N ASP A 33 20.87 5.74 28.32
CA ASP A 33 20.83 7.10 27.77
C ASP A 33 21.67 7.19 26.50
N ILE A 34 20.99 7.20 25.35
CA ILE A 34 21.63 7.29 24.04
C ILE A 34 21.19 8.58 23.38
N LYS A 35 22.15 9.47 23.16
CA LYS A 35 21.94 10.70 22.38
C LYS A 35 22.04 10.35 20.89
N PHE A 36 20.95 10.55 20.16
CA PHE A 36 20.96 10.43 18.71
C PHE A 36 21.46 11.72 18.09
N PRO A 37 22.32 11.65 17.05
CA PRO A 37 22.62 12.83 16.26
C PRO A 37 21.33 13.38 15.64
N THR A 38 21.16 14.68 15.66
CA THR A 38 20.03 15.35 15.05
C THR A 38 20.21 15.23 13.52
N GLU A 39 19.35 14.46 12.87
CA GLU A 39 19.34 14.37 11.42
C GLU A 39 18.93 15.73 10.83
N ARG A 40 19.85 16.37 10.11
CA ARG A 40 19.57 17.60 9.35
C ARG A 40 19.10 17.31 7.91
N ASP A 41 19.12 16.05 7.49
CA ASP A 41 18.70 15.67 6.15
C ASP A 41 17.19 15.76 6.03
N LYS A 42 16.72 16.87 5.48
CA LYS A 42 15.36 16.98 4.97
C LYS A 42 15.27 16.07 3.74
N HIS A 43 14.88 14.81 3.94
CA HIS A 43 14.47 13.99 2.82
C HIS A 43 13.30 14.70 2.13
N SER A 44 13.55 15.28 0.97
CA SER A 44 12.46 15.76 0.11
C SER A 44 11.59 14.56 -0.24
N ILE A 45 10.31 14.66 0.02
CA ILE A 45 9.36 13.65 -0.43
C ILE A 45 9.16 13.92 -1.93
N ASP A 46 9.55 12.95 -2.76
CA ASP A 46 9.28 13.02 -4.19
C ASP A 46 7.78 12.86 -4.41
N ILE A 47 7.11 13.96 -4.75
CA ILE A 47 5.68 14.00 -5.01
C ILE A 47 5.45 14.12 -6.53
N LEU A 48 4.48 13.37 -7.06
CA LEU A 48 4.02 13.56 -8.43
C LEU A 48 3.53 14.99 -8.64
N SER A 49 4.13 15.71 -9.59
CA SER A 49 3.61 17.02 -9.97
C SER A 49 2.19 16.88 -10.55
N ARG A 50 1.41 17.94 -10.45
CA ARG A 50 0.05 17.96 -11.03
C ARG A 50 0.05 17.68 -12.55
N SER A 51 1.09 18.10 -13.27
CA SER A 51 1.25 17.84 -14.70
C SER A 51 1.50 16.35 -14.97
N HIS A 52 2.39 15.71 -14.21
CA HIS A 52 2.66 14.28 -14.32
C HIS A 52 1.42 13.44 -13.97
N GLN A 53 0.72 13.79 -12.90
CA GLN A 53 -0.54 13.14 -12.53
C GLN A 53 -1.57 13.23 -13.66
N LYS A 54 -1.78 14.42 -14.24
CA LYS A 54 -2.69 14.63 -15.36
C LYS A 54 -2.29 13.79 -16.58
N GLN A 55 -0.99 13.75 -16.92
CA GLN A 55 -0.48 12.94 -18.03
C GLN A 55 -0.80 11.44 -17.84
N ILE A 56 -0.57 10.91 -16.65
CA ILE A 56 -0.89 9.51 -16.32
C ILE A 56 -2.40 9.28 -16.45
N MET A 57 -3.22 10.16 -15.90
CA MET A 57 -4.69 10.00 -15.92
C MET A 57 -5.26 10.06 -17.34
N VAL A 58 -4.76 10.95 -18.19
CA VAL A 58 -5.15 11.04 -19.61
C VAL A 58 -4.73 9.76 -20.36
N TYR A 59 -3.50 9.29 -20.14
CA TYR A 59 -3.04 8.04 -20.73
C TYR A 59 -3.94 6.84 -20.36
N ILE A 60 -4.32 6.72 -19.09
CA ILE A 60 -5.18 5.64 -18.61
C ILE A 60 -6.57 5.68 -19.23
N GLN A 61 -7.13 6.87 -19.44
CA GLN A 61 -8.43 7.04 -20.06
C GLN A 61 -8.46 6.56 -21.53
N THR A 62 -7.33 6.67 -22.24
CA THR A 62 -7.19 6.25 -23.65
C THR A 62 -6.65 4.82 -23.79
N HIS A 63 -5.98 4.29 -22.77
CA HIS A 63 -5.38 2.96 -22.74
C HIS A 63 -5.92 2.13 -21.58
N PHE A 64 -7.21 1.81 -21.66
CA PHE A 64 -7.89 1.08 -20.58
C PHE A 64 -7.33 -0.34 -20.42
N THR A 65 -6.92 -0.66 -19.20
CA THR A 65 -6.72 -2.01 -18.70
C THR A 65 -7.14 -2.05 -17.24
N PHE A 66 -7.45 -3.20 -16.68
CA PHE A 66 -7.80 -3.32 -15.27
C PHE A 66 -6.66 -2.82 -14.34
N LYS A 67 -5.40 -3.08 -14.71
CA LYS A 67 -4.23 -2.57 -13.97
C LYS A 67 -4.11 -1.04 -14.07
N ASN A 68 -4.40 -0.46 -15.23
CA ASN A 68 -4.43 1.00 -15.40
C ASN A 68 -5.56 1.64 -14.60
N LEU A 69 -6.75 1.03 -14.61
CA LEU A 69 -7.87 1.46 -13.77
C LEU A 69 -7.46 1.51 -12.29
N GLY A 70 -6.75 0.51 -11.80
CA GLY A 70 -6.23 0.50 -10.43
C GLY A 70 -5.30 1.69 -10.12
N ILE A 71 -4.41 2.08 -11.06
CA ILE A 71 -3.58 3.29 -10.89
C ILE A 71 -4.47 4.54 -10.82
N TYR A 72 -5.49 4.64 -11.68
CA TYR A 72 -6.43 5.76 -11.66
C TYR A 72 -7.16 5.85 -10.31
N ILE A 73 -7.64 4.72 -9.78
CA ILE A 73 -8.24 4.64 -8.45
C ILE A 73 -7.25 5.15 -7.39
N CYS A 74 -5.99 4.69 -7.40
CA CYS A 74 -4.99 5.12 -6.42
C CYS A 74 -4.71 6.63 -6.49
N LEU A 75 -4.55 7.18 -7.70
CA LEU A 75 -4.30 8.62 -7.88
C LEU A 75 -5.46 9.51 -7.46
N SER A 76 -6.70 9.02 -7.61
CA SER A 76 -7.91 9.79 -7.29
C SER A 76 -8.36 9.65 -5.83
N THR A 77 -7.93 8.60 -5.12
CA THR A 77 -8.46 8.24 -3.79
C THR A 77 -7.41 8.12 -2.70
N GLY A 78 -6.13 7.98 -3.05
CA GLY A 78 -5.07 7.72 -2.09
C GLY A 78 -5.12 6.32 -1.43
N ILE A 79 -5.82 5.36 -2.03
CA ILE A 79 -5.88 3.97 -1.54
C ILE A 79 -4.49 3.33 -1.52
N ARG A 80 -4.17 2.54 -0.50
CA ARG A 80 -2.85 1.91 -0.38
C ARG A 80 -2.69 0.74 -1.35
N ILE A 81 -1.44 0.46 -1.75
CA ILE A 81 -1.14 -0.61 -2.72
C ILE A 81 -1.64 -2.00 -2.29
N GLY A 82 -1.58 -2.33 -1.01
CA GLY A 82 -2.12 -3.59 -0.51
C GLY A 82 -3.64 -3.64 -0.55
N GLU A 83 -4.30 -2.50 -0.34
CA GLU A 83 -5.74 -2.37 -0.38
C GLU A 83 -6.27 -2.46 -1.82
N ILE A 84 -5.66 -1.75 -2.79
CA ILE A 84 -6.07 -1.85 -4.19
C ILE A 84 -5.86 -3.26 -4.77
N CYS A 85 -4.81 -3.98 -4.34
CA CYS A 85 -4.59 -5.37 -4.72
C CYS A 85 -5.65 -6.33 -4.16
N ALA A 86 -6.28 -5.96 -3.04
CA ALA A 86 -7.33 -6.74 -2.38
C ALA A 86 -8.75 -6.37 -2.82
N LEU A 87 -8.90 -5.28 -3.60
CA LEU A 87 -10.19 -4.73 -3.98
C LEU A 87 -10.89 -5.64 -4.98
N THR A 88 -12.12 -6.04 -4.67
CA THR A 88 -13.01 -6.78 -5.58
C THR A 88 -14.04 -5.84 -6.21
N TRP A 89 -14.70 -6.30 -7.26
CA TRP A 89 -15.73 -5.50 -7.90
C TRP A 89 -16.94 -5.25 -6.96
N ASP A 90 -17.23 -6.13 -6.00
CA ASP A 90 -18.29 -5.91 -5.01
C ASP A 90 -17.96 -4.84 -3.98
N ASP A 91 -16.68 -4.48 -3.85
CA ASP A 91 -16.27 -3.35 -3.01
C ASP A 91 -16.50 -1.98 -3.70
N LEU A 92 -16.88 -1.96 -4.99
CA LEU A 92 -17.20 -0.75 -5.75
C LEU A 92 -18.72 -0.56 -5.84
N ASP A 93 -19.28 0.25 -4.95
CA ASP A 93 -20.68 0.67 -5.00
C ASP A 93 -20.85 1.85 -5.98
N VAL A 94 -21.21 1.50 -7.23
CA VAL A 94 -21.36 2.49 -8.30
C VAL A 94 -22.66 3.29 -8.21
N GLU A 95 -23.66 2.81 -7.47
CA GLU A 95 -24.92 3.51 -7.27
C GLU A 95 -24.74 4.66 -6.27
N ASN A 96 -24.07 4.39 -5.16
CA ASN A 96 -23.76 5.42 -4.16
C ASN A 96 -22.42 6.13 -4.43
N GLY A 97 -21.64 5.68 -5.39
CA GLY A 97 -20.35 6.28 -5.73
C GLY A 97 -19.29 6.08 -4.64
N ILE A 98 -19.26 4.92 -3.99
CA ILE A 98 -18.41 4.63 -2.83
C ILE A 98 -17.50 3.42 -3.11
N ILE A 99 -16.26 3.50 -2.63
CA ILE A 99 -15.33 2.37 -2.56
C ILE A 99 -15.24 1.92 -1.10
N HIS A 100 -15.55 0.65 -0.84
CA HIS A 100 -15.42 0.05 0.48
C HIS A 100 -14.05 -0.59 0.65
N VAL A 101 -13.18 0.00 1.46
CA VAL A 101 -11.86 -0.55 1.78
C VAL A 101 -11.97 -1.42 3.02
N ARG A 102 -11.96 -2.75 2.85
CA ARG A 102 -12.19 -3.74 3.92
C ARG A 102 -11.09 -4.77 4.07
N LYS A 103 -10.19 -4.86 3.08
CA LYS A 103 -9.17 -5.91 2.99
C LYS A 103 -7.85 -5.32 2.51
N THR A 104 -6.77 -6.01 2.79
CA THR A 104 -5.44 -5.70 2.29
C THR A 104 -4.67 -6.97 1.97
N ILE A 105 -3.83 -6.94 0.95
CA ILE A 105 -2.89 -8.00 0.64
C ILE A 105 -1.51 -7.56 1.09
N GLN A 106 -0.82 -8.43 1.81
CA GLN A 106 0.56 -8.20 2.22
C GLN A 106 1.37 -9.48 2.14
N ARG A 107 2.69 -9.34 1.92
CA ARG A 107 3.63 -10.46 2.00
C ARG A 107 4.24 -10.45 3.39
N ILE A 108 4.12 -11.57 4.09
CA ILE A 108 4.70 -11.77 5.42
C ILE A 108 5.85 -12.76 5.36
N TYR A 109 6.80 -12.61 6.30
CA TYR A 109 7.83 -13.60 6.56
C TYR A 109 7.31 -14.58 7.62
N ILE A 110 7.37 -15.87 7.29
CA ILE A 110 7.08 -16.95 8.22
C ILE A 110 8.41 -17.56 8.65
N MET A 111 8.64 -17.55 9.95
CA MET A 111 9.83 -18.14 10.58
C MET A 111 9.42 -19.40 11.33
N GLU A 112 9.55 -20.53 10.70
CA GLU A 112 9.44 -21.84 11.35
C GLU A 112 10.81 -22.30 11.81
N LYS A 113 10.86 -23.25 12.77
CA LYS A 113 12.11 -23.71 13.39
C LYS A 113 13.19 -24.17 12.40
N SER A 114 12.79 -24.65 11.22
CA SER A 114 13.69 -25.23 10.20
C SER A 114 13.68 -24.48 8.86
N ARG A 115 12.71 -23.59 8.61
CA ARG A 115 12.54 -22.96 7.28
C ARG A 115 12.05 -21.52 7.39
N LYS A 116 12.69 -20.64 6.62
CA LYS A 116 12.22 -19.25 6.41
C LYS A 116 11.60 -19.16 5.03
N HIS A 117 10.35 -18.75 4.96
CA HIS A 117 9.67 -18.51 3.68
C HIS A 117 8.76 -17.27 3.76
N THR A 118 8.24 -16.85 2.63
CA THR A 118 7.30 -15.73 2.57
C THR A 118 5.99 -16.16 1.96
N GLU A 119 4.88 -15.69 2.54
CA GLU A 119 3.54 -15.92 2.02
C GLU A 119 2.83 -14.60 1.73
N VAL A 120 1.96 -14.66 0.72
CA VAL A 120 1.03 -13.57 0.43
C VAL A 120 -0.28 -13.88 1.13
N ILE A 121 -0.64 -13.04 2.08
CA ILE A 121 -1.88 -13.20 2.83
C ILE A 121 -2.87 -12.09 2.47
N LEU A 122 -4.14 -12.48 2.40
CA LEU A 122 -5.28 -11.56 2.42
C LEU A 122 -5.69 -11.37 3.88
N ASP A 123 -5.61 -10.16 4.38
CA ASP A 123 -5.89 -9.85 5.77
C ASP A 123 -6.94 -8.75 5.89
N THR A 124 -7.69 -8.78 6.97
CA THR A 124 -8.50 -7.64 7.38
C THR A 124 -7.57 -6.61 8.05
N PRO A 125 -7.78 -5.32 7.81
CA PRO A 125 -6.95 -4.30 8.43
C PRO A 125 -6.96 -4.41 9.97
N LYS A 126 -5.78 -4.33 10.59
CA LYS A 126 -5.56 -4.52 12.04
C LYS A 126 -6.32 -3.53 12.94
N THR A 127 -6.83 -2.44 12.40
CA THR A 127 -7.55 -1.42 13.17
C THR A 127 -8.88 -1.08 12.51
N LYS A 128 -9.91 -0.78 13.33
CA LYS A 128 -11.22 -0.31 12.86
C LYS A 128 -11.11 0.91 11.92
N ASN A 129 -10.14 1.79 12.16
CA ASN A 129 -9.90 2.98 11.33
C ASN A 129 -9.34 2.67 9.92
N SER A 130 -8.93 1.44 9.68
CA SER A 130 -8.46 1.00 8.35
C SER A 130 -9.59 0.51 7.46
N ILE A 131 -10.72 0.14 8.05
CA ILE A 131 -11.98 -0.10 7.31
C ILE A 131 -12.61 1.27 7.09
N ARG A 132 -12.74 1.65 5.84
CA ARG A 132 -13.25 2.98 5.48
C ARG A 132 -13.96 2.98 4.14
N GLU A 133 -14.76 3.99 3.95
CA GLU A 133 -15.42 4.31 2.70
C GLU A 133 -14.73 5.50 2.05
N ILE A 134 -14.52 5.43 0.74
CA ILE A 134 -13.90 6.48 -0.04
C ILE A 134 -14.86 6.88 -1.17
N PRO A 135 -15.25 8.15 -1.28
CA PRO A 135 -16.10 8.59 -2.38
C PRO A 135 -15.35 8.54 -3.71
N MET A 136 -16.01 8.05 -4.75
CA MET A 136 -15.50 8.09 -6.13
C MET A 136 -15.65 9.47 -6.72
N THR A 137 -14.64 9.93 -7.46
CA THR A 137 -14.78 11.12 -8.30
C THR A 137 -15.75 10.84 -9.46
N LYS A 138 -16.37 11.90 -10.00
CA LYS A 138 -17.30 11.78 -11.15
C LYS A 138 -16.63 11.05 -12.34
N ASP A 139 -15.36 11.33 -12.60
CA ASP A 139 -14.65 10.73 -13.73
C ASP A 139 -14.30 9.26 -13.48
N LEU A 140 -13.91 8.91 -12.26
CA LEU A 140 -13.72 7.50 -11.87
C LEU A 140 -15.04 6.73 -12.01
N LEU A 141 -16.13 7.29 -11.55
CA LEU A 141 -17.46 6.66 -11.63
C LEU A 141 -17.89 6.42 -13.09
N LYS A 142 -17.62 7.39 -14.00
CA LYS A 142 -17.86 7.20 -15.44
C LYS A 142 -17.05 6.04 -16.03
N MET A 143 -15.81 5.82 -15.56
CA MET A 143 -14.96 4.73 -16.02
C MET A 143 -15.42 3.38 -15.46
N VAL A 144 -15.80 3.32 -14.19
CA VAL A 144 -16.14 2.07 -13.47
C VAL A 144 -17.53 1.56 -13.82
N ARG A 145 -18.53 2.45 -13.92
CA ARG A 145 -19.95 2.09 -14.09
C ARG A 145 -20.23 1.17 -15.30
N PRO A 146 -19.69 1.40 -16.51
CA PRO A 146 -19.94 0.48 -17.63
C PRO A 146 -19.26 -0.88 -17.42
N VAL A 147 -18.07 -0.91 -16.82
CA VAL A 147 -17.32 -2.14 -16.56
C VAL A 147 -18.01 -2.99 -15.49
N LYS A 148 -18.51 -2.38 -14.41
CA LYS A 148 -19.20 -3.06 -13.31
C LYS A 148 -20.42 -3.88 -13.79
N LYS A 149 -21.05 -3.51 -14.90
CA LYS A 149 -22.22 -4.21 -15.45
C LYS A 149 -21.91 -5.58 -16.05
N VAL A 150 -20.64 -5.82 -16.45
CA VAL A 150 -20.22 -7.00 -17.21
C VAL A 150 -19.19 -7.88 -16.50
N VAL A 151 -18.76 -7.48 -15.30
CA VAL A 151 -17.76 -8.23 -14.52
C VAL A 151 -18.41 -9.04 -13.40
N ASN A 152 -17.69 -10.06 -12.91
CA ASN A 152 -18.10 -10.80 -11.72
C ASN A 152 -17.73 -10.01 -10.46
N GLY A 153 -18.69 -9.80 -9.57
CA GLY A 153 -18.51 -9.05 -8.31
C GLY A 153 -17.38 -9.58 -7.42
N ASN A 154 -17.21 -10.89 -7.37
CA ASN A 154 -16.18 -11.54 -6.54
C ASN A 154 -14.78 -11.48 -7.13
N PHE A 155 -14.62 -11.04 -8.38
CA PHE A 155 -13.31 -10.94 -9.03
C PHE A 155 -12.56 -9.68 -8.57
N TYR A 156 -11.23 -9.78 -8.56
CA TYR A 156 -10.38 -8.66 -8.18
C TYR A 156 -10.34 -7.59 -9.28
N VAL A 157 -10.40 -6.33 -8.90
CA VAL A 157 -10.43 -5.19 -9.82
C VAL A 157 -9.20 -5.13 -10.74
N LEU A 158 -8.02 -5.49 -10.23
CA LEU A 158 -6.76 -5.39 -11.00
C LEU A 158 -6.55 -6.49 -12.04
N THR A 159 -7.20 -7.64 -11.86
CA THR A 159 -7.03 -8.80 -12.75
C THR A 159 -8.28 -9.13 -13.54
N ASN A 160 -9.44 -8.78 -12.99
CA ASN A 160 -10.76 -9.28 -13.39
C ASN A 160 -10.81 -10.82 -13.35
N GLU A 161 -10.17 -11.41 -12.36
CA GLU A 161 -10.06 -12.86 -12.13
C GLU A 161 -10.26 -13.18 -10.64
N PRO A 162 -10.50 -14.45 -10.26
CA PRO A 162 -10.61 -14.87 -8.88
C PRO A 162 -9.31 -14.79 -8.08
N GLN A 163 -8.15 -14.59 -8.73
CA GLN A 163 -6.85 -14.46 -8.09
C GLN A 163 -6.40 -12.99 -8.05
N PRO A 164 -5.92 -12.51 -6.89
CA PRO A 164 -5.42 -11.15 -6.75
C PRO A 164 -4.01 -10.98 -7.35
N THR A 165 -3.66 -9.74 -7.65
CA THR A 165 -2.27 -9.37 -7.95
C THR A 165 -1.50 -9.10 -6.67
N GLU A 166 -0.28 -9.63 -6.56
CA GLU A 166 0.62 -9.31 -5.45
C GLU A 166 1.06 -7.83 -5.51
N PRO A 167 1.14 -7.11 -4.36
CA PRO A 167 1.57 -5.70 -4.31
C PRO A 167 2.94 -5.42 -4.95
N ARG A 168 3.90 -6.35 -4.82
CA ARG A 168 5.22 -6.23 -5.47
C ARG A 168 5.10 -6.26 -6.99
N THR A 169 4.30 -7.17 -7.53
CA THR A 169 4.06 -7.30 -8.97
C THR A 169 3.37 -6.05 -9.52
N TYR A 170 2.39 -5.53 -8.78
CA TYR A 170 1.68 -4.33 -9.18
C TYR A 170 2.55 -3.07 -9.11
N ARG A 171 3.42 -2.94 -8.10
CA ARG A 171 4.42 -1.86 -8.02
C ARG A 171 5.38 -1.89 -9.21
N ASN A 172 5.83 -3.06 -9.63
CA ASN A 172 6.69 -3.22 -10.80
C ASN A 172 5.95 -2.84 -12.10
N TYR A 173 4.66 -3.15 -12.21
CA TYR A 173 3.82 -2.69 -13.32
C TYR A 173 3.75 -1.15 -13.37
N TYR A 174 3.42 -0.50 -12.25
CA TYR A 174 3.40 0.95 -12.14
C TYR A 174 4.74 1.58 -12.54
N LYS A 175 5.86 1.06 -12.02
CA LYS A 175 7.20 1.56 -12.37
C LYS A 175 7.46 1.51 -13.87
N ARG A 176 7.10 0.42 -14.54
CA ARG A 176 7.25 0.29 -16.00
C ARG A 176 6.39 1.29 -16.75
N LEU A 177 5.14 1.48 -16.32
CA LEU A 177 4.24 2.47 -16.92
C LEU A 177 4.80 3.89 -16.81
N ILE A 178 5.26 4.31 -15.64
CA ILE A 178 5.85 5.64 -15.42
C ILE A 178 7.06 5.86 -16.34
N LEU A 179 7.93 4.87 -16.46
CA LEU A 179 9.10 4.93 -17.35
C LEU A 179 8.71 5.01 -18.82
N SER A 180 7.68 4.25 -19.25
CA SER A 180 7.21 4.28 -20.66
C SER A 180 6.58 5.62 -21.04
N LEU A 181 6.09 6.39 -20.06
CA LEU A 181 5.58 7.74 -20.26
C LEU A 181 6.68 8.81 -20.21
N GLY A 182 7.95 8.43 -20.07
CA GLY A 182 9.07 9.36 -19.95
C GLY A 182 9.08 10.15 -18.63
N LEU A 183 8.36 9.66 -17.62
CA LEU A 183 8.26 10.32 -16.32
C LEU A 183 9.40 9.87 -15.38
N PRO A 184 9.84 10.73 -14.45
CA PRO A 184 10.85 10.36 -13.47
C PRO A 184 10.38 9.18 -12.61
N SER A 185 11.32 8.29 -12.23
CA SER A 185 11.01 7.15 -11.37
C SER A 185 10.51 7.63 -10.02
N MET A 186 9.27 7.31 -9.69
CA MET A 186 8.63 7.71 -8.44
C MET A 186 8.12 6.49 -7.66
N LYS A 187 8.11 6.61 -6.34
CA LYS A 187 7.49 5.58 -5.49
C LYS A 187 5.99 5.57 -5.71
N PHE A 188 5.37 4.39 -5.58
CA PHE A 188 3.91 4.24 -5.71
C PHE A 188 3.15 5.05 -4.65
N HIS A 189 3.74 5.20 -3.46
CA HIS A 189 3.30 6.09 -2.40
C HIS A 189 4.48 7.03 -2.10
N GLY A 190 4.39 8.25 -2.57
CA GLY A 190 5.33 9.33 -2.30
C GLY A 190 4.73 10.32 -1.33
#